data_d96fcd7069d9c03503a280da51f145f1
#
_entry.id   d96fcd7069d9c03503a280da51f145f1
#
_cell.length_a   1.000
_cell.length_b   1.000
_cell.length_c   1.000
_cell.angle_alpha   90.00
_cell.angle_beta   90.00
_cell.angle_gamma   90.00
#
_symmetry.space_group_name_H-M   'P 1'
#
loop_
_entity.id
_entity.type
_entity.pdbx_description
1 polymer ?
#
loop_
_entity_poly.entity_id
_entity_poly.type
_entity_poly.pdbx_seq_one_letter_code
_entity_poly.pdbx_strand_id
1 'polypeptide(L)'
;MERIAYAEQFRKAVQYFATTLPEEKALVVSSIFDEWAVNVKYVTGDWVAYGVNAVGDPQLYQVLQDHTSAAEWTPDTATSLYKAVGIDPSGIPLWVQPLGATDAYNIGDIVMHNGKKWKSSIDNNVWEPGVYGWEEMTASTGDGGGSTTEPETPPAETIPDFVQPTGAHDAYKKGDKVKFEGKVYESLIDANTYSPSAYPAGWTEITE
;
A
#
# COMPACT_ATOMS: atom_id res chain seq x y z
N MET A 1 -35.12 -11.70 10.69
CA MET A 1 -33.99 -12.44 11.26
C MET A 1 -33.15 -13.17 10.18
N GLU A 2 -33.77 -13.83 9.20
CA GLU A 2 -33.05 -14.62 8.17
C GLU A 2 -32.04 -13.79 7.33
N ARG A 3 -32.39 -12.56 6.90
CA ARG A 3 -31.50 -11.73 6.06
C ARG A 3 -30.20 -11.36 6.76
N ILE A 4 -30.23 -11.11 8.07
CA ILE A 4 -29.03 -10.79 8.86
C ILE A 4 -28.16 -12.03 8.99
N ALA A 5 -28.76 -13.22 9.19
CA ALA A 5 -28.03 -14.48 9.26
C ALA A 5 -27.32 -14.81 7.94
N TYR A 6 -27.95 -14.58 6.79
CA TYR A 6 -27.32 -14.76 5.48
C TYR A 6 -26.18 -13.77 5.24
N ALA A 7 -26.33 -12.51 5.61
CA ALA A 7 -25.27 -11.52 5.48
C ALA A 7 -24.04 -11.89 6.32
N GLU A 8 -24.26 -12.38 7.54
CA GLU A 8 -23.20 -12.83 8.42
C GLU A 8 -22.50 -14.11 7.91
N GLN A 9 -23.25 -15.07 7.38
CA GLN A 9 -22.68 -16.25 6.73
C GLN A 9 -21.84 -15.88 5.52
N PHE A 10 -22.32 -14.94 4.70
CA PHE A 10 -21.58 -14.45 3.55
C PHE A 10 -20.29 -13.74 3.99
N ARG A 11 -20.36 -12.86 5.00
CA ARG A 11 -19.18 -12.17 5.56
C ARG A 11 -18.13 -13.18 6.02
N LYS A 12 -18.50 -14.20 6.79
CA LYS A 12 -17.59 -15.27 7.25
C LYS A 12 -17.00 -16.08 6.10
N ALA A 13 -17.77 -16.34 5.06
CA ALA A 13 -17.24 -17.02 3.88
C ALA A 13 -16.20 -16.17 3.15
N VAL A 14 -16.42 -14.86 3.05
CA VAL A 14 -15.46 -13.91 2.45
C VAL A 14 -14.22 -13.78 3.34
N GLN A 15 -14.36 -13.69 4.66
CA GLN A 15 -13.23 -13.70 5.60
C GLN A 15 -12.37 -14.96 5.41
N TYR A 16 -13.00 -16.13 5.41
CA TYR A 16 -12.27 -17.39 5.19
C TYR A 16 -11.54 -17.41 3.84
N PHE A 17 -12.20 -16.97 2.77
CA PHE A 17 -11.55 -16.86 1.46
C PHE A 17 -10.38 -15.88 1.49
N ALA A 18 -10.54 -14.72 2.13
CA ALA A 18 -9.49 -13.71 2.23
C ALA A 18 -8.23 -14.27 2.91
N THR A 19 -8.36 -15.10 3.96
CA THR A 19 -7.19 -15.73 4.63
C THR A 19 -6.44 -16.73 3.74
N THR A 20 -7.01 -17.16 2.61
CA THR A 20 -6.34 -18.03 1.63
C THR A 20 -5.58 -17.28 0.54
N LEU A 21 -5.73 -15.96 0.48
CA LEU A 21 -5.06 -15.09 -0.48
C LEU A 21 -3.66 -14.69 0.04
N PRO A 22 -2.77 -14.21 -0.84
CA PRO A 22 -1.59 -13.47 -0.39
C PRO A 22 -1.97 -12.30 0.51
N GLU A 23 -1.18 -12.04 1.54
CA GLU A 23 -1.49 -11.03 2.57
C GLU A 23 -1.87 -9.66 1.96
N GLU A 24 -1.14 -9.19 0.94
CA GLU A 24 -1.43 -7.93 0.21
C GLU A 24 -2.85 -7.87 -0.35
N LYS A 25 -3.39 -9.01 -0.83
CA LYS A 25 -4.75 -9.07 -1.38
C LYS A 25 -5.82 -9.17 -0.30
N ALA A 26 -5.50 -9.85 0.81
CA ALA A 26 -6.40 -9.96 1.95
C ALA A 26 -6.59 -8.62 2.67
N LEU A 27 -5.56 -7.79 2.73
CA LEU A 27 -5.59 -6.48 3.38
C LEU A 27 -6.56 -5.50 2.71
N VAL A 28 -6.80 -5.60 1.40
CA VAL A 28 -7.78 -4.77 0.68
C VAL A 28 -9.20 -4.88 1.27
N VAL A 29 -9.50 -5.99 1.93
CA VAL A 29 -10.80 -6.25 2.55
C VAL A 29 -10.73 -6.32 4.08
N SER A 30 -9.73 -5.67 4.69
CA SER A 30 -9.47 -5.70 6.14
C SER A 30 -10.69 -5.36 6.98
N SER A 31 -11.53 -4.45 6.51
CA SER A 31 -12.75 -3.99 7.20
C SER A 31 -13.85 -5.04 7.38
N ILE A 32 -13.75 -6.21 6.72
CA ILE A 32 -14.73 -7.30 6.92
C ILE A 32 -14.42 -8.16 8.15
N PHE A 33 -13.20 -8.09 8.70
CA PHE A 33 -12.81 -8.88 9.84
C PHE A 33 -13.39 -8.33 11.14
N ASP A 34 -13.59 -9.24 12.12
CA ASP A 34 -14.11 -8.85 13.42
C ASP A 34 -13.06 -8.06 14.19
N GLU A 35 -13.49 -7.02 14.89
CA GLU A 35 -12.62 -6.34 15.85
C GLU A 35 -12.28 -7.26 17.03
N TRP A 36 -11.03 -7.19 17.45
CA TRP A 36 -10.59 -7.89 18.64
C TRP A 36 -11.35 -7.41 19.89
N ALA A 37 -11.75 -8.34 20.73
CA ALA A 37 -12.45 -8.03 21.97
C ALA A 37 -11.91 -8.86 23.12
N VAL A 38 -12.06 -8.34 24.35
CA VAL A 38 -11.68 -9.02 25.59
C VAL A 38 -12.65 -10.14 25.92
N ASN A 39 -12.16 -11.23 26.56
CA ASN A 39 -12.94 -12.41 26.96
C ASN A 39 -13.57 -13.20 25.78
N VAL A 40 -12.96 -13.09 24.60
CA VAL A 40 -13.33 -13.90 23.43
C VAL A 40 -12.37 -15.07 23.30
N LYS A 41 -12.89 -16.25 23.03
CA LYS A 41 -12.08 -17.42 22.70
C LYS A 41 -11.69 -17.36 21.24
N TYR A 42 -10.40 -17.20 20.98
CA TYR A 42 -9.79 -17.28 19.66
C TYR A 42 -9.10 -18.62 19.46
N VAL A 43 -9.09 -19.08 18.22
CA VAL A 43 -8.39 -20.32 17.82
C VAL A 43 -7.27 -19.98 16.84
N THR A 44 -6.27 -20.84 16.83
CA THR A 44 -5.10 -20.70 15.93
C THR A 44 -5.54 -20.56 14.48
N GLY A 45 -5.05 -19.53 13.83
CA GLY A 45 -5.39 -19.20 12.43
C GLY A 45 -6.52 -18.19 12.28
N ASP A 46 -7.27 -17.84 13.34
CA ASP A 46 -8.23 -16.75 13.28
C ASP A 46 -7.54 -15.44 12.93
N TRP A 47 -8.24 -14.57 12.22
CA TRP A 47 -7.81 -13.20 11.94
C TRP A 47 -8.75 -12.20 12.59
N VAL A 48 -8.17 -11.20 13.23
CA VAL A 48 -8.90 -10.14 13.96
C VAL A 48 -8.31 -8.78 13.63
N ALA A 49 -9.16 -7.76 13.65
CA ALA A 49 -8.74 -6.36 13.49
C ALA A 49 -8.44 -5.73 14.86
N TYR A 50 -7.35 -4.99 14.98
CA TYR A 50 -7.03 -4.20 16.17
C TYR A 50 -6.18 -2.98 15.81
N GLY A 51 -6.69 -1.76 16.12
CA GLY A 51 -6.04 -0.52 15.72
C GLY A 51 -6.10 -0.28 14.21
N VAL A 52 -5.24 0.58 13.72
CA VAL A 52 -5.16 0.95 12.31
C VAL A 52 -3.72 0.84 11.80
N ASN A 53 -3.58 0.56 10.51
CA ASN A 53 -2.30 0.52 9.82
C ASN A 53 -1.84 1.93 9.40
N ALA A 54 -0.72 2.03 8.69
CA ALA A 54 -0.11 3.30 8.28
C ALA A 54 -1.00 4.14 7.33
N VAL A 55 -1.95 3.52 6.63
CA VAL A 55 -2.89 4.19 5.71
C VAL A 55 -4.28 4.39 6.31
N GLY A 56 -4.49 4.04 7.59
CA GLY A 56 -5.74 4.27 8.31
C GLY A 56 -6.76 3.13 8.23
N ASP A 57 -6.44 2.03 7.57
CA ASP A 57 -7.27 0.83 7.52
C ASP A 57 -7.12 -0.01 8.80
N PRO A 58 -8.09 -0.90 9.12
CA PRO A 58 -7.96 -1.84 10.23
C PRO A 58 -6.68 -2.67 10.11
N GLN A 59 -5.83 -2.63 11.15
CA GLN A 59 -4.67 -3.50 11.23
C GLN A 59 -5.11 -4.92 11.59
N LEU A 60 -4.75 -5.89 10.76
CA LEU A 60 -5.10 -7.30 10.98
C LEU A 60 -4.01 -8.04 11.74
N TYR A 61 -4.44 -9.00 12.54
CA TYR A 61 -3.58 -9.91 13.29
C TYR A 61 -4.06 -11.34 13.14
N GLN A 62 -3.13 -12.26 12.94
CA GLN A 62 -3.37 -13.69 12.94
C GLN A 62 -3.12 -14.26 14.34
N VAL A 63 -4.06 -15.06 14.84
CA VAL A 63 -3.94 -15.78 16.11
C VAL A 63 -2.97 -16.97 15.95
N LEU A 64 -1.96 -17.04 16.80
CA LEU A 64 -0.91 -18.05 16.75
C LEU A 64 -1.19 -19.26 17.64
N GLN A 65 -2.00 -19.09 18.69
CA GLN A 65 -2.34 -20.15 19.66
C GLN A 65 -3.77 -19.97 20.15
N ASP A 66 -4.42 -21.09 20.45
CA ASP A 66 -5.74 -21.08 21.08
C ASP A 66 -5.67 -20.43 22.46
N HIS A 67 -6.47 -19.41 22.69
CA HIS A 67 -6.54 -18.72 23.99
C HIS A 67 -7.86 -17.98 24.17
N THR A 68 -8.09 -17.51 25.40
CA THR A 68 -9.14 -16.52 25.68
C THR A 68 -8.45 -15.17 25.88
N SER A 69 -8.85 -14.18 25.12
CA SER A 69 -8.26 -12.83 25.14
C SER A 69 -8.43 -12.15 26.51
N ALA A 70 -7.43 -11.39 26.90
CA ALA A 70 -7.44 -10.57 28.12
C ALA A 70 -6.98 -9.15 27.78
N ALA A 71 -7.39 -8.17 28.56
CA ALA A 71 -7.08 -6.77 28.32
C ALA A 71 -5.57 -6.46 28.29
N GLU A 72 -4.77 -7.27 28.98
CA GLU A 72 -3.31 -7.15 29.06
C GLU A 72 -2.59 -7.78 27.85
N TRP A 73 -3.31 -8.52 27.00
CA TRP A 73 -2.74 -9.26 25.87
C TRP A 73 -3.34 -8.78 24.56
N THR A 74 -3.14 -7.50 24.27
CA THR A 74 -3.61 -6.91 23.03
C THR A 74 -2.79 -7.39 21.82
N PRO A 75 -3.38 -7.47 20.62
CA PRO A 75 -2.71 -8.01 19.44
C PRO A 75 -1.38 -7.34 19.07
N ASP A 76 -1.24 -6.05 19.33
CA ASP A 76 -0.04 -5.26 19.07
C ASP A 76 1.10 -5.51 20.08
N THR A 77 0.77 -6.02 21.28
CA THR A 77 1.76 -6.24 22.35
C THR A 77 2.07 -7.71 22.60
N ALA A 78 1.08 -8.59 22.45
CA ALA A 78 1.21 -10.02 22.75
C ALA A 78 1.71 -10.84 21.54
N THR A 79 2.94 -10.60 21.11
CA THR A 79 3.54 -11.21 19.90
C THR A 79 3.66 -12.73 19.95
N SER A 80 3.55 -13.37 21.13
CA SER A 80 3.46 -14.82 21.26
C SER A 80 2.08 -15.39 20.92
N LEU A 81 1.02 -14.55 21.00
CA LEU A 81 -0.36 -14.93 20.74
C LEU A 81 -0.82 -14.45 19.34
N TYR A 82 -0.22 -13.37 18.84
CA TYR A 82 -0.64 -12.74 17.61
C TYR A 82 0.54 -12.37 16.71
N LYS A 83 0.36 -12.50 15.42
CA LYS A 83 1.26 -12.03 14.37
C LYS A 83 0.55 -10.95 13.58
N ALA A 84 1.17 -9.79 13.43
CA ALA A 84 0.65 -8.75 12.53
C ALA A 84 0.62 -9.27 11.09
N VAL A 85 -0.51 -9.09 10.41
CA VAL A 85 -0.71 -9.43 9.00
C VAL A 85 -0.39 -8.18 8.17
N GLY A 86 0.32 -8.36 7.07
CA GLY A 86 0.71 -7.24 6.24
C GLY A 86 1.89 -6.44 6.76
N ILE A 87 2.67 -7.03 7.65
CA ILE A 87 3.95 -6.48 8.12
C ILE A 87 5.03 -7.53 7.90
N ASP A 88 6.11 -7.16 7.24
CA ASP A 88 7.22 -8.07 7.00
C ASP A 88 8.03 -8.36 8.28
N PRO A 89 8.96 -9.33 8.29
CA PRO A 89 9.76 -9.64 9.47
C PRO A 89 10.65 -8.48 9.96
N SER A 90 10.90 -7.46 9.16
CA SER A 90 11.64 -6.24 9.56
C SER A 90 10.74 -5.14 10.13
N GLY A 91 9.44 -5.40 10.25
CA GLY A 91 8.45 -4.46 10.79
C GLY A 91 7.96 -3.42 9.77
N ILE A 92 8.21 -3.64 8.48
CA ILE A 92 7.77 -2.73 7.41
C ILE A 92 6.43 -3.21 6.88
N PRO A 93 5.42 -2.32 6.74
CA PRO A 93 4.12 -2.70 6.19
C PRO A 93 4.26 -3.17 4.74
N LEU A 94 3.47 -4.17 4.36
CA LEU A 94 3.29 -4.53 2.96
C LEU A 94 2.49 -3.44 2.25
N TRP A 95 2.83 -3.20 1.00
CA TRP A 95 2.06 -2.29 0.17
C TRP A 95 0.65 -2.83 -0.07
N VAL A 96 -0.35 -1.98 0.08
CA VAL A 96 -1.74 -2.26 -0.23
C VAL A 96 -2.21 -1.22 -1.24
N GLN A 97 -2.96 -1.64 -2.26
CA GLN A 97 -3.52 -0.72 -3.24
C GLN A 97 -4.46 0.27 -2.56
N PRO A 98 -4.17 1.58 -2.58
CA PRO A 98 -5.10 2.57 -2.07
C PRO A 98 -6.42 2.59 -2.86
N LEU A 99 -7.52 2.82 -2.16
CA LEU A 99 -8.85 2.96 -2.74
C LEU A 99 -9.11 4.39 -3.23
N GLY A 100 -8.32 5.36 -2.77
CA GLY A 100 -8.45 6.75 -3.15
C GLY A 100 -7.44 7.67 -2.47
N ALA A 101 -7.72 8.97 -2.48
CA ALA A 101 -6.83 9.98 -1.90
C ALA A 101 -6.77 9.96 -0.36
N THR A 102 -7.76 9.33 0.29
CA THR A 102 -7.86 9.30 1.76
C THR A 102 -6.94 8.28 2.41
N ASP A 103 -6.57 7.23 1.67
CA ASP A 103 -5.71 6.13 2.08
C ASP A 103 -4.42 6.05 1.23
N ALA A 104 -4.13 7.11 0.47
CA ALA A 104 -2.93 7.23 -0.34
C ALA A 104 -1.67 7.39 0.53
N TYR A 105 -0.56 6.85 0.05
CA TYR A 105 0.74 7.02 0.70
C TYR A 105 1.28 8.44 0.52
N ASN A 106 2.03 8.91 1.50
CA ASN A 106 2.67 10.23 1.46
C ASN A 106 4.17 10.11 1.19
N ILE A 107 4.77 11.21 0.78
CA ILE A 107 6.21 11.27 0.58
C ILE A 107 6.94 10.80 1.84
N GLY A 108 7.86 9.87 1.69
CA GLY A 108 8.61 9.29 2.79
C GLY A 108 8.06 8.00 3.37
N ASP A 109 6.81 7.64 3.07
CA ASP A 109 6.24 6.36 3.50
C ASP A 109 7.02 5.19 2.93
N ILE A 110 7.23 4.17 3.75
CA ILE A 110 8.04 3.01 3.41
C ILE A 110 7.17 1.76 3.45
N VAL A 111 7.24 0.97 2.37
CA VAL A 111 6.49 -0.29 2.25
C VAL A 111 7.37 -1.41 1.69
N MET A 112 6.94 -2.65 1.93
CA MET A 112 7.45 -3.82 1.23
C MET A 112 6.50 -4.21 0.10
N HIS A 113 7.04 -4.41 -1.09
CA HIS A 113 6.30 -4.90 -2.25
C HIS A 113 7.17 -5.81 -3.11
N ASN A 114 6.65 -6.99 -3.47
CA ASN A 114 7.39 -8.01 -4.25
C ASN A 114 8.78 -8.33 -3.67
N GLY A 115 8.90 -8.41 -2.33
CA GLY A 115 10.15 -8.71 -1.63
C GLY A 115 11.19 -7.57 -1.62
N LYS A 116 10.82 -6.40 -2.07
CA LYS A 116 11.66 -5.19 -2.11
C LYS A 116 11.08 -4.12 -1.20
N LYS A 117 11.98 -3.28 -0.68
CA LYS A 117 11.63 -2.12 0.14
C LYS A 117 11.53 -0.89 -0.73
N TRP A 118 10.44 -0.16 -0.60
CA TRP A 118 10.13 1.02 -1.39
C TRP A 118 9.83 2.22 -0.50
N LYS A 119 10.26 3.39 -0.92
CA LYS A 119 9.94 4.67 -0.28
C LYS A 119 9.14 5.52 -1.25
N SER A 120 8.01 6.06 -0.78
CA SER A 120 7.25 7.01 -1.60
C SER A 120 8.01 8.30 -1.80
N SER A 121 8.13 8.74 -3.04
CA SER A 121 8.78 9.98 -3.44
C SER A 121 7.81 11.13 -3.71
N ILE A 122 6.50 10.85 -3.62
CA ILE A 122 5.43 11.83 -3.85
C ILE A 122 4.36 11.75 -2.75
N ASP A 123 3.59 12.82 -2.58
CA ASP A 123 2.39 12.83 -1.75
C ASP A 123 1.18 12.30 -2.51
N ASN A 124 0.20 11.78 -1.78
CA ASN A 124 -1.01 11.16 -2.33
C ASN A 124 -0.71 10.06 -3.36
N ASN A 125 0.30 9.25 -3.08
CA ASN A 125 0.74 8.18 -3.96
C ASN A 125 -0.24 7.00 -3.90
N VAL A 126 -0.94 6.76 -4.99
CA VAL A 126 -1.87 5.62 -5.18
C VAL A 126 -1.31 4.58 -6.14
N TRP A 127 -0.08 4.77 -6.63
CA TRP A 127 0.56 3.90 -7.62
C TRP A 127 1.20 2.68 -6.96
N GLU A 128 1.27 1.59 -7.70
CA GLU A 128 2.00 0.40 -7.30
C GLU A 128 3.51 0.66 -7.31
N PRO A 129 4.27 0.21 -6.27
CA PRO A 129 5.71 0.29 -6.26
C PRO A 129 6.35 -0.36 -7.49
N GLY A 130 7.27 0.38 -8.13
CA GLY A 130 7.89 0.00 -9.39
C GLY A 130 7.19 0.55 -10.63
N VAL A 131 6.02 1.21 -10.49
CA VAL A 131 5.33 1.88 -11.59
C VAL A 131 5.63 3.38 -11.58
N TYR A 132 5.28 4.10 -10.48
CA TYR A 132 5.47 5.55 -10.38
C TYR A 132 5.49 6.00 -8.93
N GLY A 133 6.25 7.05 -8.62
CA GLY A 133 6.25 7.71 -7.31
C GLY A 133 6.89 6.89 -6.18
N TRP A 134 7.68 5.87 -6.50
CA TRP A 134 8.38 5.04 -5.53
C TRP A 134 9.87 4.92 -5.86
N GLU A 135 10.72 4.96 -4.84
CA GLU A 135 12.14 4.70 -4.92
C GLU A 135 12.46 3.34 -4.29
N GLU A 136 13.12 2.45 -5.03
CA GLU A 136 13.59 1.17 -4.48
C GLU A 136 14.74 1.42 -3.49
N MET A 137 14.54 1.01 -2.24
CA MET A 137 15.57 1.07 -1.22
C MET A 137 16.42 -0.20 -1.26
N THR A 138 17.51 -0.20 -2.01
CA THR A 138 18.47 -1.29 -1.98
C THR A 138 19.21 -1.29 -0.64
N ALA A 139 19.37 -2.46 -0.01
CA ALA A 139 20.21 -2.60 1.17
C ALA A 139 21.66 -2.26 0.78
N SER A 140 22.13 -1.08 1.14
CA SER A 140 23.56 -0.75 1.08
C SER A 140 24.27 -1.56 2.17
N THR A 141 24.93 -2.64 1.79
CA THR A 141 25.92 -3.30 2.65
C THR A 141 27.16 -2.41 2.72
N GLY A 142 27.35 -1.74 3.85
CA GLY A 142 28.63 -1.04 4.10
C GLY A 142 28.48 0.14 5.03
N ASP A 143 28.73 -0.13 6.28
CA ASP A 143 29.47 0.62 7.29
C ASP A 143 29.75 2.12 7.06
N GLY A 144 29.34 2.87 8.09
CA GLY A 144 30.07 3.92 8.78
C GLY A 144 30.50 5.16 8.06
N GLY A 145 30.00 6.30 8.54
CA GLY A 145 30.83 7.47 8.69
C GLY A 145 30.56 8.65 7.79
N GLY A 146 29.83 9.58 8.33
CA GLY A 146 30.20 11.00 8.39
C GLY A 146 30.44 11.80 7.12
N SER A 147 29.58 12.80 6.98
CA SER A 147 29.97 14.17 6.66
C SER A 147 30.17 14.63 5.21
N THR A 148 29.48 15.70 4.96
CA THR A 148 29.77 16.86 4.10
C THR A 148 29.44 16.75 2.61
N THR A 149 28.34 17.43 2.28
CA THR A 149 28.19 18.43 1.21
C THR A 149 29.04 18.28 -0.06
N GLU A 150 28.38 17.90 -1.13
CA GLU A 150 28.50 18.57 -2.43
C GLU A 150 27.26 18.18 -3.27
N PRO A 151 26.69 19.09 -4.07
CA PRO A 151 25.48 18.77 -4.84
C PRO A 151 25.84 17.87 -6.01
N GLU A 152 25.62 16.56 -5.83
CA GLU A 152 25.68 15.64 -6.95
C GLU A 152 24.44 15.82 -7.83
N THR A 153 24.67 16.00 -9.08
CA THR A 153 23.75 15.97 -10.21
C THR A 153 22.72 14.84 -10.03
N PRO A 154 21.40 15.12 -10.18
CA PRO A 154 20.36 14.09 -10.03
C PRO A 154 20.66 12.88 -10.91
N PRO A 155 20.48 11.63 -10.43
CA PRO A 155 20.46 10.47 -11.31
C PRO A 155 19.40 10.68 -12.37
N ALA A 156 19.67 10.35 -13.62
CA ALA A 156 18.75 10.49 -14.73
C ALA A 156 17.36 9.95 -14.33
N GLU A 157 16.39 10.83 -14.24
CA GLU A 157 14.99 10.50 -13.94
C GLU A 157 14.54 9.42 -14.91
N THR A 158 14.32 8.20 -14.41
CA THR A 158 13.73 7.14 -15.23
C THR A 158 12.27 7.49 -15.41
N ILE A 159 11.96 8.18 -16.50
CA ILE A 159 10.59 8.59 -16.84
C ILE A 159 9.78 7.32 -17.11
N PRO A 160 8.66 7.07 -16.38
CA PRO A 160 7.85 5.88 -16.53
C PRO A 160 7.10 5.86 -17.87
N ASP A 161 6.72 4.68 -18.32
CA ASP A 161 5.82 4.52 -19.46
C ASP A 161 4.41 5.03 -19.10
N PHE A 162 3.71 5.58 -20.09
CA PHE A 162 2.32 6.03 -19.90
C PHE A 162 1.42 4.84 -19.55
N VAL A 163 0.65 4.99 -18.49
CA VAL A 163 -0.41 4.06 -18.09
C VAL A 163 -1.75 4.79 -18.20
N GLN A 164 -2.73 4.18 -18.88
CA GLN A 164 -4.05 4.79 -19.04
C GLN A 164 -4.76 4.90 -17.69
N PRO A 165 -5.03 6.13 -17.18
CA PRO A 165 -5.77 6.28 -15.94
C PRO A 165 -7.18 5.72 -16.02
N THR A 166 -7.64 5.13 -14.92
CA THR A 166 -8.98 4.56 -14.78
C THR A 166 -9.99 5.55 -14.20
N GLY A 167 -9.52 6.67 -13.68
CA GLY A 167 -10.36 7.74 -13.14
C GLY A 167 -9.57 8.96 -12.65
N ALA A 168 -10.24 9.84 -11.93
CA ALA A 168 -9.61 11.05 -11.40
C ALA A 168 -8.58 10.77 -10.29
N HIS A 169 -8.66 9.59 -9.68
CA HIS A 169 -7.80 9.18 -8.56
C HIS A 169 -6.39 8.77 -9.00
N ASP A 170 -6.23 8.31 -10.23
CA ASP A 170 -4.99 7.88 -10.85
C ASP A 170 -4.58 8.77 -12.05
N ALA A 171 -5.22 9.93 -12.17
CA ALA A 171 -4.96 10.90 -13.23
C ALA A 171 -3.62 11.63 -13.03
N TYR A 172 -2.92 11.90 -14.12
CA TYR A 172 -1.67 12.66 -14.11
C TYR A 172 -1.89 14.11 -13.66
N LYS A 173 -0.94 14.63 -12.90
CA LYS A 173 -0.92 16.03 -12.49
C LYS A 173 -0.14 16.85 -13.49
N LYS A 174 -0.35 18.16 -13.48
CA LYS A 174 0.48 19.09 -14.23
C LYS A 174 1.95 18.95 -13.80
N GLY A 175 2.84 18.74 -14.77
CA GLY A 175 4.27 18.52 -14.55
C GLY A 175 4.70 17.05 -14.54
N ASP A 176 3.77 16.09 -14.45
CA ASP A 176 4.09 14.68 -14.53
C ASP A 176 4.62 14.31 -15.92
N LYS A 177 5.70 13.52 -15.94
CA LYS A 177 6.38 13.10 -17.16
C LYS A 177 6.18 11.63 -17.42
N VAL A 178 5.90 11.26 -18.66
CA VAL A 178 5.69 9.88 -19.09
C VAL A 178 6.36 9.60 -20.43
N LYS A 179 6.71 8.35 -20.68
CA LYS A 179 7.07 7.85 -22.01
C LYS A 179 5.83 7.32 -22.70
N PHE A 180 5.57 7.80 -23.91
CA PHE A 180 4.47 7.33 -24.72
C PHE A 180 4.92 7.23 -26.18
N GLU A 181 4.78 6.04 -26.78
CA GLU A 181 5.22 5.74 -28.17
C GLU A 181 6.68 6.15 -28.45
N GLY A 182 7.57 5.92 -27.47
CA GLY A 182 9.02 6.20 -27.61
C GLY A 182 9.42 7.67 -27.43
N LYS A 183 8.50 8.53 -27.06
CA LYS A 183 8.72 9.96 -26.76
C LYS A 183 8.40 10.27 -25.30
N VAL A 184 8.95 11.36 -24.78
CA VAL A 184 8.67 11.86 -23.45
C VAL A 184 7.65 12.99 -23.52
N TYR A 185 6.63 12.91 -22.67
CA TYR A 185 5.58 13.91 -22.55
C TYR A 185 5.47 14.40 -21.10
N GLU A 186 5.18 15.70 -20.93
CA GLU A 186 4.84 16.32 -19.66
C GLU A 186 3.37 16.74 -19.69
N SER A 187 2.63 16.41 -18.63
CA SER A 187 1.24 16.83 -18.47
C SER A 187 1.15 18.33 -18.21
N LEU A 188 0.31 19.01 -18.96
CA LEU A 188 0.05 20.47 -18.85
C LEU A 188 -1.11 20.81 -17.92
N ILE A 189 -1.89 19.80 -17.52
CA ILE A 189 -3.11 19.99 -16.72
C ILE A 189 -3.12 19.03 -15.53
N ASP A 190 -3.83 19.40 -14.47
CA ASP A 190 -4.15 18.53 -13.36
C ASP A 190 -5.30 17.58 -13.72
N ALA A 191 -5.35 16.43 -13.04
CA ALA A 191 -6.34 15.39 -13.29
C ALA A 191 -6.42 14.91 -14.76
N ASN A 192 -5.27 14.81 -15.42
CA ASN A 192 -5.18 14.40 -16.82
C ASN A 192 -5.36 12.88 -16.93
N THR A 193 -6.52 12.47 -17.41
CA THR A 193 -6.89 11.07 -17.64
C THR A 193 -6.71 10.62 -19.09
N TYR A 194 -6.25 11.49 -19.97
CA TYR A 194 -6.13 11.21 -21.40
C TYR A 194 -4.69 10.90 -21.81
N SER A 195 -4.51 10.02 -22.78
CA SER A 195 -3.20 9.79 -23.37
C SER A 195 -2.73 10.99 -24.21
N PRO A 196 -1.40 11.14 -24.44
CA PRO A 196 -0.86 12.18 -25.32
C PRO A 196 -1.47 12.18 -26.72
N SER A 197 -1.82 11.02 -27.26
CA SER A 197 -2.48 10.89 -28.55
C SER A 197 -3.98 11.24 -28.53
N ALA A 198 -4.68 10.94 -27.42
CA ALA A 198 -6.11 11.22 -27.29
C ALA A 198 -6.41 12.69 -26.97
N TYR A 199 -5.53 13.36 -26.23
CA TYR A 199 -5.67 14.78 -25.90
C TYR A 199 -4.32 15.51 -25.95
N PRO A 200 -3.81 15.82 -27.16
CA PRO A 200 -2.51 16.47 -27.33
C PRO A 200 -2.38 17.83 -26.62
N ALA A 201 -3.49 18.57 -26.44
CA ALA A 201 -3.47 19.86 -25.74
C ALA A 201 -3.20 19.76 -24.23
N GLY A 202 -3.36 18.56 -23.64
CA GLY A 202 -3.05 18.29 -22.23
C GLY A 202 -1.61 17.82 -22.00
N TRP A 203 -0.79 17.73 -23.04
CA TRP A 203 0.57 17.24 -22.98
C TRP A 203 1.53 18.10 -23.81
N THR A 204 2.77 18.17 -23.39
CA THR A 204 3.85 18.73 -24.21
C THR A 204 4.93 17.68 -24.41
N GLU A 205 5.40 17.52 -25.65
CA GLU A 205 6.53 16.65 -25.94
C GLU A 205 7.83 17.31 -25.44
N ILE A 206 8.61 16.58 -24.64
CA ILE A 206 9.93 17.01 -24.19
C ILE A 206 10.95 16.38 -25.14
N THR A 207 11.62 17.22 -25.93
CA THR A 207 12.79 16.81 -26.71
C THR A 207 14.04 17.12 -25.90
N GLU A 208 14.91 16.10 -25.68
CA GLU A 208 16.25 16.31 -25.14
C GLU A 208 17.12 17.15 -26.10
#